data_a44e2fd16c4d2dbf15b856457a74480d
#
_entry.id   a44e2fd16c4d2dbf15b856457a74480d
#
_cell.length_a   1.000
_cell.length_b   1.000
_cell.length_c   1.000
_cell.angle_alpha   90.00
_cell.angle_beta   90.00
_cell.angle_gamma   90.00
#
_symmetry.space_group_name_H-M   'P 1'
#
loop_
_entity.id
_entity.type
_entity.pdbx_description
1 polymer ?
#
loop_
_entity_poly.entity_id
_entity_poly.type
_entity_poly.pdbx_seq_one_letter_code
_entity_poly.pdbx_strand_id
1 'polypeptide(L)'
;KVKEGDKKKIYDTLDEDARLGLDMAHRAYDNEDDRQDVGDYKYVRGDSDKNVAVYNNSKTGEAYIGYRGTKDLDDVKTDLTNKDGNILAGTQNKSDRFKASLDKYDAMKKKYGKIKGVAGHSLGGAIGSYVSRERNQKAQLFNTGQSLLDGEGLADKAMCKLPKMLRPSYCDKTTRHRIS
;
A
#
# COMPACT_ATOMS: atom_id res chain seq x y z
N LYS A 1 -1.16 3.98 -23.60
CA LYS A 1 0.05 4.55 -22.93
C LYS A 1 -0.25 6.01 -22.59
N VAL A 2 -0.30 6.34 -21.30
CA VAL A 2 -0.45 7.73 -20.83
C VAL A 2 0.80 8.53 -21.26
N LYS A 3 0.60 9.68 -21.89
CA LYS A 3 1.71 10.54 -22.33
C LYS A 3 2.44 11.12 -21.11
N GLU A 4 3.75 11.37 -21.21
CA GLU A 4 4.59 11.89 -20.12
C GLU A 4 4.03 13.19 -19.52
N GLY A 5 3.50 14.09 -20.37
CA GLY A 5 2.86 15.33 -19.93
C GLY A 5 1.58 15.13 -19.11
N ASP A 6 0.82 14.05 -19.37
CA ASP A 6 -0.40 13.73 -18.63
C ASP A 6 -0.07 13.18 -17.24
N LYS A 7 1.02 12.42 -17.12
CA LYS A 7 1.52 11.91 -15.82
C LYS A 7 1.92 13.06 -14.90
N LYS A 8 2.66 14.04 -15.41
CA LYS A 8 3.03 15.23 -14.66
C LYS A 8 1.80 16.00 -14.20
N LYS A 9 0.81 16.17 -15.07
CA LYS A 9 -0.42 16.88 -14.77
C LYS A 9 -1.23 16.20 -13.65
N ILE A 10 -1.31 14.86 -13.68
CA ILE A 10 -1.95 14.06 -12.62
C ILE A 10 -1.20 14.24 -11.29
N TYR A 11 0.12 14.13 -11.31
CA TYR A 11 0.97 14.28 -10.12
C TYR A 11 0.77 15.68 -9.48
N ASP A 12 0.72 16.72 -10.30
CA ASP A 12 0.56 18.11 -9.83
C ASP A 12 -0.82 18.38 -9.19
N THR A 13 -1.85 17.54 -9.48
CA THR A 13 -3.18 17.66 -8.87
C THR A 13 -3.29 16.98 -7.50
N LEU A 14 -2.33 16.12 -7.13
CA LEU A 14 -2.34 15.44 -5.85
C LEU A 14 -1.87 16.35 -4.72
N ASP A 15 -2.42 16.18 -3.53
CA ASP A 15 -1.88 16.81 -2.33
C ASP A 15 -0.52 16.18 -1.93
N GLU A 16 0.16 16.80 -0.98
CA GLU A 16 1.50 16.38 -0.54
C GLU A 16 1.53 14.94 -0.02
N ASP A 17 0.54 14.53 0.78
CA ASP A 17 0.43 13.18 1.32
C ASP A 17 0.21 12.15 0.20
N ALA A 18 -0.60 12.48 -0.79
CA ALA A 18 -0.86 11.63 -1.94
C ALA A 18 0.36 11.50 -2.85
N ARG A 19 1.11 12.59 -3.08
CA ARG A 19 2.37 12.57 -3.83
C ARG A 19 3.41 11.68 -3.16
N LEU A 20 3.61 11.85 -1.85
CA LEU A 20 4.51 11.03 -1.07
C LEU A 20 4.10 9.55 -1.17
N GLY A 21 2.83 9.23 -0.99
CA GLY A 21 2.31 7.88 -1.11
C GLY A 21 2.51 7.28 -2.50
N LEU A 22 2.31 8.08 -3.57
CA LEU A 22 2.54 7.63 -4.95
C LEU A 22 4.00 7.29 -5.19
N ASP A 23 4.92 8.15 -4.73
CA ASP A 23 6.36 7.92 -4.85
C ASP A 23 6.76 6.65 -4.09
N MET A 24 6.26 6.44 -2.87
CA MET A 24 6.51 5.24 -2.07
C MET A 24 5.96 3.97 -2.75
N ALA A 25 4.74 4.03 -3.30
CA ALA A 25 4.14 2.91 -4.02
C ALA A 25 4.93 2.57 -5.29
N HIS A 26 5.43 3.59 -6.01
CA HIS A 26 6.25 3.40 -7.20
C HIS A 26 7.60 2.76 -6.87
N ARG A 27 8.31 3.28 -5.85
CA ARG A 27 9.61 2.74 -5.42
C ARG A 27 9.55 1.30 -4.93
N ALA A 28 8.40 0.85 -4.45
CA ALA A 28 8.23 -0.53 -4.04
C ALA A 28 8.41 -1.54 -5.19
N TYR A 29 8.24 -1.10 -6.46
CA TYR A 29 8.49 -1.92 -7.66
C TYR A 29 9.95 -2.00 -8.09
N ASP A 30 10.79 -1.08 -7.64
CA ASP A 30 12.22 -1.13 -7.94
C ASP A 30 12.84 -2.37 -7.26
N ASN A 31 13.93 -2.88 -7.84
CA ASN A 31 14.71 -3.91 -7.17
C ASN A 31 15.23 -3.37 -5.85
N GLU A 32 15.40 -4.25 -4.88
CA GLU A 32 15.75 -3.84 -3.51
C GLU A 32 17.02 -2.98 -3.42
N ASP A 33 18.02 -3.26 -4.28
CA ASP A 33 19.29 -2.54 -4.29
C ASP A 33 19.24 -1.23 -5.12
N ASP A 34 18.20 -1.05 -5.92
CA ASP A 34 18.02 0.12 -6.80
C ASP A 34 17.06 1.17 -6.23
N ARG A 35 16.40 0.86 -5.11
CA ARG A 35 15.42 1.76 -4.51
C ARG A 35 16.06 3.05 -4.03
N GLN A 36 15.52 4.18 -4.49
CA GLN A 36 16.01 5.52 -4.16
C GLN A 36 15.27 6.09 -2.95
N ASP A 37 15.91 7.02 -2.27
CA ASP A 37 15.27 7.84 -1.25
C ASP A 37 14.09 8.63 -1.81
N VAL A 38 13.14 9.01 -0.96
CA VAL A 38 11.97 9.82 -1.31
C VAL A 38 11.95 11.05 -0.40
N GLY A 39 12.41 12.18 -0.91
CA GLY A 39 12.53 13.41 -0.13
C GLY A 39 13.39 13.20 1.13
N ASP A 40 12.85 13.54 2.28
CA ASP A 40 13.53 13.34 3.58
C ASP A 40 13.46 11.88 4.09
N TYR A 41 12.77 11.00 3.39
CA TYR A 41 12.66 9.58 3.73
C TYR A 41 13.80 8.80 3.08
N LYS A 42 14.68 8.26 3.91
CA LYS A 42 15.80 7.43 3.50
C LYS A 42 15.39 5.98 3.40
N TYR A 43 15.75 5.33 2.28
CA TYR A 43 15.51 3.91 2.10
C TYR A 43 16.31 3.07 3.11
N VAL A 44 15.64 2.14 3.76
CA VAL A 44 16.27 1.25 4.75
C VAL A 44 16.33 -0.18 4.22
N ARG A 45 17.44 -0.49 3.54
CA ARG A 45 17.65 -1.80 2.89
C ARG A 45 17.50 -2.98 3.87
N GLY A 46 18.07 -2.85 5.08
CA GLY A 46 18.04 -3.91 6.09
C GLY A 46 16.65 -4.24 6.66
N ASP A 47 15.71 -3.31 6.54
CA ASP A 47 14.32 -3.49 6.96
C ASP A 47 13.38 -3.85 5.80
N SER A 48 13.89 -3.81 4.59
CA SER A 48 13.14 -4.04 3.35
C SER A 48 13.35 -5.44 2.79
N ASP A 49 12.44 -5.84 1.90
CA ASP A 49 12.55 -7.08 1.12
C ASP A 49 11.93 -6.88 -0.28
N LYS A 50 11.87 -7.95 -1.08
CA LYS A 50 11.30 -7.91 -2.44
C LYS A 50 9.91 -7.28 -2.49
N ASN A 51 9.09 -7.50 -1.49
CA ASN A 51 7.67 -7.12 -1.47
C ASN A 51 7.38 -5.86 -0.68
N VAL A 52 8.29 -5.44 0.17
CA VAL A 52 8.10 -4.33 1.12
C VAL A 52 9.30 -3.40 1.09
N ALA A 53 9.05 -2.13 0.86
CA ALA A 53 10.04 -1.06 0.93
C ALA A 53 9.80 -0.23 2.20
N VAL A 54 10.81 -0.17 3.07
CA VAL A 54 10.78 0.60 4.31
C VAL A 54 11.65 1.83 4.18
N TYR A 55 11.11 2.96 4.60
CA TYR A 55 11.78 4.25 4.63
C TYR A 55 11.73 4.85 6.04
N ASN A 56 12.75 5.59 6.39
CA ASN A 56 12.80 6.33 7.65
C ASN A 56 13.15 7.81 7.41
N ASN A 57 12.39 8.69 8.01
CA ASN A 57 12.69 10.11 8.04
C ASN A 57 13.55 10.41 9.27
N SER A 58 14.84 10.69 9.07
CA SER A 58 15.79 10.96 10.14
C SER A 58 15.49 12.24 10.94
N LYS A 59 14.74 13.19 10.34
CA LYS A 59 14.34 14.43 11.00
C LYS A 59 13.20 14.23 12.00
N THR A 60 12.24 13.34 11.66
CA THR A 60 11.04 13.11 12.47
C THR A 60 11.06 11.78 13.22
N GLY A 61 11.94 10.85 12.82
CA GLY A 61 11.99 9.48 13.31
C GLY A 61 10.89 8.55 12.77
N GLU A 62 9.97 9.09 11.96
CA GLU A 62 8.84 8.34 11.41
C GLU A 62 9.29 7.37 10.31
N ALA A 63 8.67 6.21 10.24
CA ALA A 63 8.82 5.32 9.09
C ALA A 63 7.65 5.44 8.11
N TYR A 64 7.89 5.04 6.87
CA TYR A 64 6.89 4.89 5.81
C TYR A 64 7.08 3.55 5.11
N ILE A 65 6.00 2.86 4.77
CA ILE A 65 6.06 1.52 4.19
C ILE A 65 5.34 1.51 2.83
N GLY A 66 6.07 1.11 1.79
CA GLY A 66 5.53 0.84 0.45
C GLY A 66 5.36 -0.65 0.22
N TYR A 67 4.18 -1.07 -0.23
CA TYR A 67 3.89 -2.45 -0.59
C TYR A 67 3.91 -2.61 -2.11
N ARG A 68 4.71 -3.59 -2.58
CA ARG A 68 4.81 -3.92 -3.99
C ARG A 68 3.57 -4.68 -4.46
N GLY A 69 3.08 -4.33 -5.64
CA GLY A 69 2.10 -5.13 -6.37
C GLY A 69 2.75 -6.21 -7.24
N THR A 70 1.95 -6.80 -8.12
CA THR A 70 2.42 -7.76 -9.12
C THR A 70 3.22 -7.06 -10.22
N LYS A 71 4.42 -7.55 -10.55
CA LYS A 71 5.33 -6.93 -11.53
C LYS A 71 5.35 -7.67 -12.87
N ASP A 72 5.38 -8.99 -12.85
CA ASP A 72 5.56 -9.83 -14.03
C ASP A 72 4.69 -11.10 -14.01
N LEU A 73 4.77 -11.92 -15.06
CA LEU A 73 3.97 -13.15 -15.18
C LEU A 73 4.27 -14.18 -14.10
N ASP A 74 5.50 -14.23 -13.58
CA ASP A 74 5.85 -15.14 -12.50
C ASP A 74 5.27 -14.65 -11.18
N ASP A 75 5.25 -13.36 -10.94
CA ASP A 75 4.51 -12.77 -9.83
C ASP A 75 3.00 -13.06 -9.97
N VAL A 76 2.42 -12.94 -11.18
CA VAL A 76 1.00 -13.29 -11.43
C VAL A 76 0.72 -14.74 -11.09
N LYS A 77 1.57 -15.67 -11.54
CA LYS A 77 1.41 -17.09 -11.22
C LYS A 77 1.49 -17.34 -9.72
N THR A 78 2.49 -16.75 -9.06
CA THR A 78 2.65 -16.85 -7.61
C THR A 78 1.45 -16.27 -6.88
N ASP A 79 1.00 -15.10 -7.30
CA ASP A 79 -0.11 -14.40 -6.68
C ASP A 79 -1.48 -15.09 -6.95
N LEU A 80 -1.62 -15.82 -8.07
CA LEU A 80 -2.87 -16.50 -8.45
C LEU A 80 -2.90 -17.99 -8.04
N THR A 81 -1.79 -18.68 -8.10
CA THR A 81 -1.73 -20.14 -7.90
C THR A 81 -1.36 -20.54 -6.49
N ASN A 82 -0.63 -19.69 -5.78
CA ASN A 82 -0.36 -19.89 -4.38
C ASN A 82 -1.50 -19.26 -3.54
N LYS A 83 -1.29 -19.13 -2.28
CA LYS A 83 -2.27 -18.62 -1.33
C LYS A 83 -2.71 -17.19 -1.62
N ASP A 84 -1.92 -16.44 -2.40
CA ASP A 84 -2.24 -15.08 -2.83
C ASP A 84 -3.33 -15.01 -3.92
N GLY A 85 -3.63 -16.12 -4.61
CA GLY A 85 -4.80 -16.26 -5.48
C GLY A 85 -6.13 -16.00 -4.78
N ASN A 86 -6.11 -15.98 -3.46
CA ASN A 86 -7.23 -15.61 -2.62
C ASN A 86 -7.78 -14.19 -2.86
N ILE A 87 -7.02 -13.31 -3.53
CA ILE A 87 -7.51 -11.99 -3.94
C ILE A 87 -8.74 -12.13 -4.83
N LEU A 88 -8.72 -13.07 -5.77
CA LEU A 88 -9.85 -13.35 -6.65
C LEU A 88 -11.03 -13.96 -5.89
N ALA A 89 -10.76 -14.67 -4.80
CA ALA A 89 -11.77 -15.33 -3.97
C ALA A 89 -12.25 -14.48 -2.79
N GLY A 90 -11.75 -13.26 -2.60
CA GLY A 90 -12.12 -12.40 -1.47
C GLY A 90 -11.62 -12.90 -0.11
N THR A 91 -10.60 -13.76 -0.09
CA THR A 91 -10.02 -14.34 1.15
C THR A 91 -8.63 -13.76 1.47
N GLN A 92 -8.45 -12.49 1.16
CA GLN A 92 -7.18 -11.76 1.27
C GLN A 92 -6.50 -11.88 2.64
N ASN A 93 -7.29 -11.84 3.70
CA ASN A 93 -6.80 -11.93 5.09
C ASN A 93 -6.17 -13.30 5.45
N LYS A 94 -6.36 -14.30 4.61
CA LYS A 94 -5.79 -15.66 4.79
C LYS A 94 -4.52 -15.87 3.98
N SER A 95 -4.17 -14.93 3.10
CA SER A 95 -2.97 -15.02 2.29
C SER A 95 -1.71 -14.86 3.15
N ASP A 96 -0.72 -15.70 2.92
CA ASP A 96 0.57 -15.62 3.61
C ASP A 96 1.26 -14.25 3.35
N ARG A 97 1.09 -13.69 2.15
CA ARG A 97 1.66 -12.39 1.78
C ARG A 97 1.01 -11.23 2.56
N PHE A 98 -0.30 -11.26 2.73
CA PHE A 98 -1.02 -10.27 3.53
C PHE A 98 -0.61 -10.35 4.99
N LYS A 99 -0.54 -11.57 5.53
CA LYS A 99 -0.08 -11.80 6.91
C LYS A 99 1.37 -11.34 7.10
N ALA A 100 2.28 -11.74 6.23
CA ALA A 100 3.68 -11.33 6.29
C ALA A 100 3.84 -9.80 6.23
N SER A 101 3.02 -9.12 5.43
CA SER A 101 3.02 -7.66 5.34
C SER A 101 2.53 -6.99 6.63
N LEU A 102 1.54 -7.59 7.30
CA LEU A 102 1.07 -7.14 8.61
C LEU A 102 2.13 -7.36 9.70
N ASP A 103 2.76 -8.54 9.73
CA ASP A 103 3.83 -8.85 10.67
C ASP A 103 5.03 -7.88 10.48
N LYS A 104 5.37 -7.57 9.22
CA LYS A 104 6.39 -6.57 8.89
C LYS A 104 6.00 -5.18 9.41
N TYR A 105 4.75 -4.76 9.20
CA TYR A 105 4.24 -3.51 9.74
C TYR A 105 4.41 -3.45 11.27
N ASP A 106 4.00 -4.49 11.97
CA ASP A 106 4.09 -4.56 13.43
C ASP A 106 5.55 -4.48 13.92
N ALA A 107 6.46 -5.17 13.25
CA ALA A 107 7.90 -5.10 13.53
C ALA A 107 8.44 -3.67 13.32
N MET A 108 8.06 -3.00 12.23
CA MET A 108 8.48 -1.62 11.95
C MET A 108 7.85 -0.63 12.93
N LYS A 109 6.60 -0.83 13.31
CA LYS A 109 5.94 -0.04 14.35
C LYS A 109 6.65 -0.15 15.70
N LYS A 110 7.07 -1.36 16.07
CA LYS A 110 7.87 -1.59 17.27
C LYS A 110 9.23 -0.91 17.20
N LYS A 111 9.91 -0.99 16.05
CA LYS A 111 11.25 -0.43 15.85
C LYS A 111 11.27 1.09 15.84
N TYR A 112 10.37 1.72 15.08
CA TYR A 112 10.37 3.16 14.82
C TYR A 112 9.40 3.95 15.70
N GLY A 113 8.50 3.28 16.41
CA GLY A 113 7.50 3.92 17.27
C GLY A 113 6.35 4.55 16.48
N LYS A 114 6.63 5.23 15.36
CA LYS A 114 5.62 5.91 14.54
C LYS A 114 5.76 5.54 13.06
N ILE A 115 4.64 5.15 12.45
CA ILE A 115 4.50 4.97 11.00
C ILE A 115 3.69 6.14 10.47
N LYS A 116 4.27 6.94 9.58
CA LYS A 116 3.60 8.08 8.94
C LYS A 116 2.45 7.62 8.05
N GLY A 117 2.70 6.57 7.29
CA GLY A 117 1.72 6.02 6.36
C GLY A 117 2.21 4.73 5.72
N VAL A 118 1.28 4.09 5.04
CA VAL A 118 1.56 2.98 4.12
C VAL A 118 1.03 3.34 2.74
N ALA A 119 1.67 2.82 1.70
CA ALA A 119 1.22 3.04 0.33
C ALA A 119 1.36 1.78 -0.51
N GLY A 120 0.57 1.68 -1.56
CA GLY A 120 0.64 0.58 -2.50
C GLY A 120 -0.20 0.81 -3.74
N HIS A 121 0.18 0.13 -4.82
CA HIS A 121 -0.51 0.13 -6.10
C HIS A 121 -0.95 -1.29 -6.46
N SER A 122 -2.12 -1.46 -7.08
CA SER A 122 -2.67 -2.75 -7.48
C SER A 122 -2.76 -3.73 -6.29
N LEU A 123 -2.16 -4.91 -6.35
CA LEU A 123 -2.08 -5.86 -5.23
C LEU A 123 -1.42 -5.24 -4.00
N GLY A 124 -0.36 -4.42 -4.17
CA GLY A 124 0.24 -3.65 -3.06
C GLY A 124 -0.74 -2.69 -2.42
N GLY A 125 -1.67 -2.14 -3.21
CA GLY A 125 -2.78 -1.34 -2.70
C GLY A 125 -3.79 -2.16 -1.88
N ALA A 126 -4.09 -3.39 -2.29
CA ALA A 126 -4.94 -4.30 -1.52
C ALA A 126 -4.29 -4.68 -0.18
N ILE A 127 -3.00 -4.96 -0.18
CA ILE A 127 -2.20 -5.21 1.04
C ILE A 127 -2.22 -3.99 1.95
N GLY A 128 -1.97 -2.81 1.41
CA GLY A 128 -2.01 -1.54 2.17
C GLY A 128 -3.38 -1.27 2.77
N SER A 129 -4.46 -1.61 2.06
CA SER A 129 -5.85 -1.53 2.56
C SER A 129 -6.06 -2.46 3.75
N TYR A 130 -5.60 -3.70 3.64
CA TYR A 130 -5.68 -4.69 4.72
C TYR A 130 -4.94 -4.20 5.97
N VAL A 131 -3.68 -3.77 5.84
CA VAL A 131 -2.88 -3.25 6.96
C VAL A 131 -3.53 -2.00 7.58
N SER A 132 -4.04 -1.09 6.75
CA SER A 132 -4.75 0.11 7.21
C SER A 132 -5.95 -0.24 8.07
N ARG A 133 -6.74 -1.22 7.65
CA ARG A 133 -7.91 -1.69 8.39
C ARG A 133 -7.51 -2.34 9.72
N GLU A 134 -6.59 -3.30 9.68
CA GLU A 134 -6.18 -4.08 10.85
C GLU A 134 -5.47 -3.23 11.92
N ARG A 135 -4.77 -2.17 11.52
CA ARG A 135 -3.96 -1.32 12.41
C ARG A 135 -4.41 0.12 12.49
N ASN A 136 -5.53 0.46 11.87
CA ASN A 136 -6.04 1.83 11.82
C ASN A 136 -4.97 2.83 11.35
N GLN A 137 -4.20 2.44 10.32
CA GLN A 137 -3.05 3.17 9.79
C GLN A 137 -3.45 4.02 8.59
N LYS A 138 -2.92 5.25 8.51
CA LYS A 138 -3.06 6.11 7.33
C LYS A 138 -2.47 5.43 6.09
N ALA A 139 -3.24 5.40 4.99
CA ALA A 139 -2.84 4.75 3.77
C ALA A 139 -3.17 5.58 2.52
N GLN A 140 -2.26 5.55 1.53
CA GLN A 140 -2.44 6.08 0.20
C GLN A 140 -2.44 4.91 -0.79
N LEU A 141 -3.58 4.64 -1.41
CA LEU A 141 -3.79 3.45 -2.22
C LEU A 141 -4.12 3.85 -3.66
N PHE A 142 -3.38 3.27 -4.61
CA PHE A 142 -3.49 3.62 -6.02
C PHE A 142 -3.96 2.42 -6.83
N ASN A 143 -5.02 2.61 -7.63
CA ASN A 143 -5.58 1.58 -8.51
C ASN A 143 -5.62 0.21 -7.84
N THR A 144 -6.10 0.17 -6.60
CA THR A 144 -6.23 -1.09 -5.86
C THR A 144 -6.97 -2.09 -6.72
N GLY A 145 -6.34 -3.22 -6.99
CA GLY A 145 -6.94 -4.31 -7.73
C GLY A 145 -8.23 -4.73 -7.04
N GLN A 146 -9.35 -4.29 -7.61
CA GLN A 146 -10.65 -4.72 -7.14
C GLN A 146 -11.02 -5.96 -7.93
N SER A 147 -10.88 -7.11 -7.32
CA SER A 147 -11.56 -8.30 -7.79
C SER A 147 -13.08 -8.04 -7.68
N LEU A 148 -13.81 -8.38 -8.73
CA LEU A 148 -15.28 -8.40 -8.70
C LEU A 148 -15.81 -9.38 -7.63
N LEU A 149 -14.94 -10.25 -7.13
CA LEU A 149 -15.20 -11.27 -6.10
C LEU A 149 -14.69 -10.83 -4.71
N ASP A 150 -14.20 -9.61 -4.56
CA ASP A 150 -13.72 -9.07 -3.31
C ASP A 150 -14.90 -8.70 -2.39
N GLY A 151 -15.42 -9.70 -1.71
CA GLY A 151 -16.51 -9.53 -0.74
C GLY A 151 -16.16 -8.54 0.38
N GLU A 152 -14.89 -8.50 0.77
CA GLU A 152 -14.39 -7.52 1.74
C GLU A 152 -14.38 -6.10 1.16
N GLY A 153 -14.00 -5.93 -0.10
CA GLY A 153 -14.02 -4.63 -0.77
C GLY A 153 -15.44 -4.04 -0.88
N LEU A 154 -16.46 -4.87 -1.06
CA LEU A 154 -17.87 -4.45 -1.06
C LEU A 154 -18.35 -4.09 0.35
N ALA A 155 -18.01 -4.91 1.35
CA ALA A 155 -18.35 -4.66 2.75
C ALA A 155 -17.65 -3.38 3.26
N ASP A 156 -16.36 -3.22 3.01
CA ASP A 156 -15.60 -2.01 3.33
C ASP A 156 -16.18 -0.76 2.69
N LYS A 157 -16.55 -0.83 1.41
CA LYS A 157 -17.20 0.29 0.72
C LYS A 157 -18.54 0.65 1.33
N ALA A 158 -19.34 -0.35 1.71
CA ALA A 158 -20.61 -0.12 2.36
C ALA A 158 -20.43 0.50 3.75
N MET A 159 -19.49 -0.02 4.54
CA MET A 159 -19.19 0.49 5.88
C MET A 159 -18.61 1.92 5.84
N CYS A 160 -17.74 2.22 4.87
CA CYS A 160 -17.17 3.57 4.74
C CYS A 160 -18.16 4.60 4.16
N LYS A 161 -19.30 4.18 3.63
CA LYS A 161 -20.41 5.09 3.25
C LYS A 161 -21.35 5.46 4.40
N LEU A 162 -21.24 4.78 5.52
CA LEU A 162 -22.03 5.13 6.71
C LEU A 162 -21.71 6.54 7.21
N PRO A 163 -22.65 7.19 7.93
CA PRO A 163 -22.38 8.44 8.60
C PRO A 163 -21.13 8.36 9.49
N LYS A 164 -20.36 9.45 9.60
CA LYS A 164 -19.07 9.51 10.28
C LYS A 164 -19.07 8.85 11.67
N MET A 165 -20.17 9.01 12.41
CA MET A 165 -20.33 8.45 13.76
C MET A 165 -20.50 6.92 13.79
N LEU A 166 -20.86 6.30 12.66
CA LEU A 166 -21.15 4.85 12.57
C LEU A 166 -20.10 4.08 11.76
N ARG A 167 -19.22 4.79 11.05
CA ARG A 167 -18.21 4.13 10.21
C ARG A 167 -16.91 3.89 10.97
N PRO A 168 -16.18 2.82 10.64
CA PRO A 168 -14.87 2.55 11.24
C PRO A 168 -13.87 3.70 10.99
N SER A 169 -13.01 3.98 11.96
CA SER A 169 -12.05 5.09 11.91
C SER A 169 -11.01 4.95 10.79
N TYR A 170 -10.69 3.73 10.34
CA TYR A 170 -9.78 3.51 9.22
C TYR A 170 -10.32 4.08 7.89
N CYS A 171 -11.63 4.22 7.74
CA CYS A 171 -12.24 4.81 6.57
C CYS A 171 -11.79 6.27 6.36
N ASP A 172 -11.56 7.00 7.44
CA ASP A 172 -11.07 8.38 7.40
C ASP A 172 -9.55 8.47 7.19
N LYS A 173 -8.84 7.37 7.40
CA LYS A 173 -7.38 7.29 7.26
C LYS A 173 -6.91 6.72 5.94
N THR A 174 -7.81 6.11 5.18
CA THR A 174 -7.49 5.46 3.91
C THR A 174 -7.93 6.33 2.74
N THR A 175 -6.99 6.80 1.94
CA THR A 175 -7.26 7.53 0.69
C THR A 175 -7.03 6.59 -0.49
N ARG A 176 -8.03 6.46 -1.35
CA ARG A 176 -7.98 5.63 -2.55
C ARG A 176 -7.96 6.52 -3.79
N HIS A 177 -6.97 6.34 -4.63
CA HIS A 177 -6.78 7.06 -5.87
C HIS A 177 -7.02 6.13 -7.05
N ARG A 178 -7.83 6.58 -8.01
CA ARG A 178 -7.96 5.93 -9.31
C ARG A 178 -7.26 6.80 -10.33
N ILE A 179 -6.15 6.30 -10.87
CA ILE A 179 -5.38 6.96 -11.92
C ILE A 179 -5.76 6.26 -13.23
N SER A 180 -6.45 6.98 -14.09
CA SER A 180 -6.86 6.52 -15.42
C SER A 180 -5.74 6.72 -16.45
#